data_16d3b35b854844cb4fe0cb1723678942
#
_entry.id   16d3b35b854844cb4fe0cb1723678942
#
_cell.length_a   1.000
_cell.length_b   1.000
_cell.length_c   1.000
_cell.angle_alpha   90.00
_cell.angle_beta   90.00
_cell.angle_gamma   90.00
#
_symmetry.space_group_name_H-M   'P 1'
#
loop_
_entity.id
_entity.type
_entity.pdbx_description
1 polymer ?
#
loop_
_entity_poly.entity_id
_entity_poly.type
_entity_poly.pdbx_seq_one_letter_code
_entity_poly.pdbx_strand_id
1 'polypeptide(L)'
;SDVYKRQVQAIDVQDDIKNVLFSKEEINAKVAELAARIDEDYAGKDVLLVGVLKGAIMIMADLSRALKGHYTMDWMAVSSYGSGTKSSGVVRILKDLDTDLVGRNVLIVEDIIDSGLTLAWLQQNLISRGAASVEICTLLRKPKVVKADVEVKYVGWDIEPEFVVGYGLDFAEKYRNLDCVATLHPHVYS
;
A
#
# COMPACT_ATOMS: atom_id res chain seq x y z
N SER A 1 -15.31 -27.24 -1.88
CA SER A 1 -13.86 -27.45 -1.60
C SER A 1 -13.04 -26.17 -1.59
N ASP A 2 -13.50 -25.07 -2.22
CA ASP A 2 -12.74 -23.81 -2.26
C ASP A 2 -12.84 -23.00 -0.95
N VAL A 3 -13.82 -23.27 -0.11
CA VAL A 3 -13.99 -22.59 1.17
C VAL A 3 -12.84 -22.91 2.14
N TYR A 4 -12.31 -24.12 2.07
CA TYR A 4 -11.21 -24.54 2.95
C TYR A 4 -9.84 -23.95 2.58
N LYS A 5 -9.65 -23.53 1.32
CA LYS A 5 -8.38 -22.96 0.85
C LYS A 5 -8.19 -21.48 1.22
N ARG A 6 -9.26 -20.83 1.71
CA ARG A 6 -9.26 -19.41 2.07
C ARG A 6 -9.41 -19.18 3.58
N GLN A 7 -8.96 -20.11 4.40
CA GLN A 7 -8.97 -19.90 5.84
C GLN A 7 -7.77 -19.06 6.29
N VAL A 8 -8.03 -18.14 7.21
CA VAL A 8 -6.98 -17.42 7.93
C VAL A 8 -6.30 -18.42 8.87
N GLN A 9 -4.98 -18.48 8.86
CA GLN A 9 -4.25 -19.41 9.74
C GLN A 9 -4.18 -18.94 11.20
N ALA A 10 -4.51 -17.68 11.46
CA ALA A 10 -4.55 -17.15 12.82
C ALA A 10 -5.83 -17.60 13.54
N ILE A 11 -5.75 -18.63 14.31
CA ILE A 11 -6.89 -19.27 14.99
C ILE A 11 -7.68 -18.29 15.86
N ASP A 12 -6.98 -17.39 16.57
CA ASP A 12 -7.60 -16.47 17.54
C ASP A 12 -8.45 -15.36 16.90
N VAL A 13 -8.34 -15.15 15.60
CA VAL A 13 -9.08 -14.09 14.89
C VAL A 13 -10.00 -14.62 13.79
N GLN A 14 -10.13 -15.94 13.63
CA GLN A 14 -10.98 -16.53 12.61
C GLN A 14 -12.44 -16.11 12.73
N ASP A 15 -12.94 -15.96 13.95
CA ASP A 15 -14.33 -15.57 14.22
C ASP A 15 -14.61 -14.10 13.87
N ASP A 16 -13.55 -13.29 13.74
CA ASP A 16 -13.65 -11.90 13.33
C ASP A 16 -13.74 -11.74 11.81
N ILE A 17 -13.21 -12.70 11.07
CA ILE A 17 -13.07 -12.64 9.62
C ILE A 17 -14.35 -13.13 8.94
N LYS A 18 -14.92 -12.25 8.10
CA LYS A 18 -16.09 -12.57 7.30
C LYS A 18 -15.72 -13.28 6.00
N ASN A 19 -14.85 -12.69 5.21
CA ASN A 19 -14.38 -13.23 3.94
C ASN A 19 -12.90 -12.94 3.73
N VAL A 20 -12.17 -13.91 3.19
CA VAL A 20 -10.83 -13.68 2.65
C VAL A 20 -10.95 -13.26 1.19
N LEU A 21 -10.55 -12.02 0.86
CA LEU A 21 -10.57 -11.51 -0.51
C LEU A 21 -9.38 -12.03 -1.31
N PHE A 22 -8.19 -11.96 -0.71
CA PHE A 22 -6.95 -12.42 -1.33
C PHE A 22 -6.17 -13.26 -0.33
N SER A 23 -5.84 -14.48 -0.72
CA SER A 23 -5.02 -15.38 0.07
C SER A 23 -3.55 -14.96 0.03
N LYS A 24 -2.75 -15.51 0.93
CA LYS A 24 -1.29 -15.36 0.93
C LYS A 24 -0.67 -15.72 -0.43
N GLU A 25 -1.11 -16.82 -1.01
CA GLU A 25 -0.61 -17.32 -2.30
C GLU A 25 -0.97 -16.36 -3.44
N GLU A 26 -2.19 -15.84 -3.45
CA GLU A 26 -2.64 -14.83 -4.42
C GLU A 26 -1.84 -13.54 -4.29
N ILE A 27 -1.58 -13.08 -3.07
CA ILE A 27 -0.76 -11.89 -2.79
C ILE A 27 0.67 -12.11 -3.26
N ASN A 28 1.28 -13.25 -2.94
CA ASN A 28 2.64 -13.57 -3.36
C ASN A 28 2.78 -13.57 -4.89
N ALA A 29 1.81 -14.14 -5.59
CA ALA A 29 1.79 -14.14 -7.06
C ALA A 29 1.65 -12.73 -7.63
N LYS A 30 0.79 -11.90 -7.02
CA LYS A 30 0.60 -10.51 -7.44
C LYS A 30 1.85 -9.65 -7.22
N VAL A 31 2.50 -9.80 -6.08
CA VAL A 31 3.75 -9.10 -5.77
C VAL A 31 4.85 -9.49 -6.77
N ALA A 32 4.96 -10.77 -7.13
CA ALA A 32 5.91 -11.23 -8.14
C ALA A 32 5.61 -10.62 -9.53
N GLU A 33 4.34 -10.53 -9.91
CA GLU A 33 3.90 -9.88 -11.15
C GLU A 33 4.26 -8.38 -11.18
N LEU A 34 3.96 -7.66 -10.11
CA LEU A 34 4.31 -6.24 -9.97
C LEU A 34 5.84 -6.04 -10.02
N ALA A 35 6.59 -6.87 -9.31
CA ALA A 35 8.05 -6.80 -9.30
C ALA A 35 8.66 -7.00 -10.69
N ALA A 36 8.14 -7.96 -11.46
CA ALA A 36 8.64 -8.20 -12.82
C ALA A 36 8.42 -6.99 -13.74
N ARG A 37 7.26 -6.36 -13.65
CA ARG A 37 6.95 -5.13 -14.43
C ARG A 37 7.82 -3.96 -14.00
N ILE A 38 8.03 -3.78 -12.71
CA ILE A 38 8.88 -2.72 -12.16
C ILE A 38 10.33 -2.92 -12.60
N ASP A 39 10.86 -4.13 -12.50
CA ASP A 39 12.22 -4.45 -12.95
C ASP A 39 12.42 -4.17 -14.45
N GLU A 40 11.41 -4.46 -15.28
CA GLU A 40 11.45 -4.17 -16.71
C GLU A 40 11.48 -2.65 -16.98
N ASP A 41 10.58 -1.90 -16.34
CA ASP A 41 10.44 -0.45 -16.56
C ASP A 41 11.66 0.34 -16.04
N TYR A 42 12.30 -0.14 -14.99
CA TYR A 42 13.46 0.52 -14.36
C TYR A 42 14.79 -0.16 -14.67
N ALA A 43 14.85 -0.99 -15.71
CA ALA A 43 16.10 -1.68 -16.09
C ALA A 43 17.26 -0.69 -16.25
N GLY A 44 18.37 -0.96 -15.55
CA GLY A 44 19.57 -0.13 -15.58
C GLY A 44 19.47 1.20 -14.80
N LYS A 45 18.42 1.39 -14.01
CA LYS A 45 18.24 2.58 -13.18
C LYS A 45 18.33 2.26 -11.71
N ASP A 46 18.86 3.19 -10.94
CA ASP A 46 18.75 3.16 -9.47
C ASP A 46 17.41 3.72 -9.05
N VAL A 47 16.67 2.99 -8.22
CA VAL A 47 15.34 3.36 -7.76
C VAL A 47 15.30 3.41 -6.24
N LEU A 48 14.74 4.47 -5.71
CA LEU A 48 14.40 4.61 -4.31
C LEU A 48 12.94 4.18 -4.10
N LEU A 49 12.74 3.09 -3.34
CA LEU A 49 11.41 2.69 -2.86
C LEU A 49 11.09 3.50 -1.62
N VAL A 50 9.96 4.18 -1.62
CA VAL A 50 9.44 4.92 -0.46
C VAL A 50 8.19 4.23 0.05
N GLY A 51 8.30 3.55 1.18
CA GLY A 51 7.16 2.93 1.86
C GLY A 51 6.46 3.93 2.77
N VAL A 52 5.12 3.91 2.73
CA VAL A 52 4.31 4.77 3.59
C VAL A 52 3.84 3.98 4.81
N LEU A 53 4.37 4.33 5.97
CA LEU A 53 4.07 3.68 7.25
C LEU A 53 2.64 4.04 7.71
N LYS A 54 1.94 3.15 8.42
CA LYS A 54 2.40 1.79 8.79
C LYS A 54 1.98 0.75 7.76
N GLY A 55 0.89 1.00 7.01
CA GLY A 55 0.19 0.04 6.17
C GLY A 55 1.05 -0.64 5.11
N ALA A 56 2.00 0.07 4.53
CA ALA A 56 2.84 -0.47 3.46
C ALA A 56 3.97 -1.40 3.92
N ILE A 57 4.09 -1.68 5.21
CA ILE A 57 5.23 -2.45 5.74
C ILE A 57 5.33 -3.85 5.11
N MET A 58 4.21 -4.54 4.93
CA MET A 58 4.22 -5.91 4.40
C MET A 58 4.53 -5.94 2.91
N ILE A 59 3.82 -5.13 2.12
CA ILE A 59 4.08 -5.06 0.67
C ILE A 59 5.49 -4.54 0.38
N MET A 60 5.98 -3.57 1.13
CA MET A 60 7.33 -3.04 0.96
C MET A 60 8.38 -4.13 1.17
N ALA A 61 8.23 -4.94 2.22
CA ALA A 61 9.13 -6.06 2.51
C ALA A 61 9.10 -7.11 1.40
N ASP A 62 7.91 -7.54 0.99
CA ASP A 62 7.77 -8.60 -0.01
C ASP A 62 8.16 -8.12 -1.41
N LEU A 63 7.78 -6.92 -1.80
CA LEU A 63 8.14 -6.34 -3.08
C LEU A 63 9.65 -6.16 -3.21
N SER A 64 10.31 -5.62 -2.18
CA SER A 64 11.76 -5.40 -2.19
C SER A 64 12.54 -6.69 -2.37
N ARG A 65 12.07 -7.80 -1.79
CA ARG A 65 12.70 -9.12 -1.95
C ARG A 65 12.43 -9.76 -3.31
N ALA A 66 11.32 -9.41 -3.96
CA ALA A 66 10.97 -9.91 -5.29
C ALA A 66 11.66 -9.16 -6.43
N LEU A 67 12.05 -7.91 -6.20
CA LEU A 67 12.77 -7.07 -7.16
C LEU A 67 14.22 -7.57 -7.34
N LYS A 68 14.74 -7.47 -8.56
CA LYS A 68 16.06 -7.98 -8.95
C LYS A 68 17.07 -6.89 -9.29
N GLY A 69 16.62 -5.66 -9.50
CA GLY A 69 17.47 -4.52 -9.85
C GLY A 69 18.16 -3.86 -8.66
N HIS A 70 18.66 -2.66 -8.88
CA HIS A 70 19.28 -1.83 -7.84
C HIS A 70 18.23 -0.95 -7.16
N TYR A 71 17.80 -1.35 -5.98
CA TYR A 71 16.79 -0.65 -5.19
C TYR A 71 17.34 -0.29 -3.81
N THR A 72 17.06 0.92 -3.38
CA THR A 72 17.25 1.36 -2.00
C THR A 72 15.88 1.62 -1.38
N MET A 73 15.80 1.61 -0.07
CA MET A 73 14.54 1.76 0.65
C MET A 73 14.62 2.92 1.63
N ASP A 74 13.54 3.67 1.72
CA ASP A 74 13.31 4.67 2.75
C ASP A 74 11.82 4.69 3.11
N TRP A 75 11.48 5.38 4.18
CA TRP A 75 10.16 5.35 4.77
C TRP A 75 9.66 6.75 5.10
N MET A 76 8.37 6.97 4.90
CA MET A 76 7.67 8.15 5.38
C MET A 76 6.47 7.74 6.23
N ALA A 77 6.15 8.56 7.21
CA ALA A 77 4.89 8.50 7.91
C ALA A 77 4.19 9.84 7.77
N VAL A 78 2.94 9.82 7.33
CA VAL A 78 2.11 11.00 7.14
C VAL A 78 0.75 10.80 7.80
N SER A 79 0.14 11.89 8.25
CA SER A 79 -1.23 11.88 8.74
C SER A 79 -2.06 12.91 7.98
N SER A 80 -3.31 12.56 7.65
CA SER A 80 -4.29 13.53 7.16
C SER A 80 -4.83 14.33 8.35
N TYR A 81 -4.87 15.67 8.23
CA TYR A 81 -5.42 16.53 9.25
C TYR A 81 -6.96 16.59 9.14
N GLY A 82 -7.63 16.21 10.22
CA GLY A 82 -9.09 16.30 10.36
C GLY A 82 -9.69 15.04 10.99
N SER A 83 -10.30 15.20 12.17
CA SER A 83 -11.17 14.19 12.77
C SER A 83 -12.52 14.22 12.06
N GLY A 84 -12.88 13.15 11.37
CA GLY A 84 -14.17 13.00 10.73
C GLY A 84 -14.10 12.83 9.21
N THR A 85 -15.23 12.58 8.60
CA THR A 85 -15.47 12.22 7.19
C THR A 85 -15.08 13.30 6.16
N LYS A 86 -14.54 14.43 6.59
CA LYS A 86 -14.04 15.51 5.73
C LYS A 86 -12.52 15.63 5.91
N SER A 87 -11.77 14.97 5.04
CA SER A 87 -10.35 15.27 4.86
C SER A 87 -10.22 16.74 4.41
N SER A 88 -9.52 17.55 5.19
CA SER A 88 -9.26 18.95 4.84
C SER A 88 -8.19 19.13 3.76
N GLY A 89 -7.60 18.02 3.29
CA GLY A 89 -6.48 18.05 2.34
C GLY A 89 -5.13 18.47 2.97
N VAL A 90 -5.10 18.76 4.26
CA VAL A 90 -3.86 19.09 4.97
C VAL A 90 -3.18 17.82 5.43
N VAL A 91 -1.92 17.65 5.02
CA VAL A 91 -1.08 16.51 5.37
C VAL A 91 0.04 16.96 6.29
N ARG A 92 0.23 16.21 7.38
CA ARG A 92 1.33 16.40 8.30
C ARG A 92 2.35 15.27 8.13
N ILE A 93 3.62 15.61 7.96
CA ILE A 93 4.72 14.64 7.96
C ILE A 93 5.11 14.33 9.40
N LEU A 94 4.95 13.06 9.80
CA LEU A 94 5.32 12.56 11.13
C LEU A 94 6.74 12.01 11.13
N LYS A 95 7.15 11.34 10.06
CA LYS A 95 8.52 10.92 9.78
C LYS A 95 8.83 11.24 8.33
N ASP A 96 9.91 11.94 8.11
CA ASP A 96 10.40 12.29 6.79
C ASP A 96 11.50 11.34 6.31
N LEU A 97 11.80 11.41 5.02
CA LEU A 97 12.89 10.67 4.40
C LEU A 97 14.25 11.10 4.95
N ASP A 98 15.15 10.15 5.05
CA ASP A 98 16.57 10.41 5.36
C ASP A 98 17.38 10.66 4.07
N THR A 99 16.84 10.23 2.92
CA THR A 99 17.50 10.27 1.61
C THR A 99 17.24 11.59 0.90
N ASP A 100 18.27 12.17 0.30
CA ASP A 100 18.15 13.28 -0.66
C ASP A 100 17.54 12.78 -1.97
N LEU A 101 16.52 13.47 -2.47
CA LEU A 101 15.77 13.06 -3.65
C LEU A 101 16.26 13.65 -4.97
N VAL A 102 17.18 14.61 -4.94
CA VAL A 102 17.65 15.29 -6.17
C VAL A 102 18.16 14.27 -7.20
N GLY A 103 17.53 14.27 -8.37
CA GLY A 103 17.89 13.39 -9.48
C GLY A 103 17.54 11.91 -9.30
N ARG A 104 16.84 11.54 -8.22
CA ARG A 104 16.46 10.14 -7.94
C ARG A 104 15.18 9.74 -8.67
N ASN A 105 15.13 8.47 -9.12
CA ASN A 105 13.88 7.84 -9.51
C ASN A 105 13.22 7.28 -8.25
N VAL A 106 12.02 7.75 -7.93
CA VAL A 106 11.29 7.39 -6.73
C VAL A 106 10.05 6.57 -7.09
N LEU A 107 9.86 5.46 -6.39
CA LEU A 107 8.65 4.65 -6.44
C LEU A 107 8.02 4.63 -5.06
N ILE A 108 6.87 5.29 -4.93
CA ILE A 108 6.07 5.25 -3.70
C ILE A 108 5.34 3.90 -3.66
N VAL A 109 5.44 3.21 -2.52
CA VAL A 109 4.78 1.93 -2.29
C VAL A 109 3.71 2.09 -1.22
N GLU A 110 2.48 1.77 -1.59
CA GLU A 110 1.27 1.88 -0.76
C GLU A 110 0.57 0.54 -0.63
N ASP A 111 -0.13 0.35 0.49
CA ASP A 111 -1.00 -0.79 0.73
C ASP A 111 -2.32 -0.65 -0.05
N ILE A 112 -2.99 0.49 0.13
CA ILE A 112 -4.29 0.77 -0.47
C ILE A 112 -4.45 2.25 -0.81
N ILE A 113 -5.16 2.53 -1.89
CA ILE A 113 -5.59 3.86 -2.27
C ILE A 113 -7.11 3.96 -2.12
N ASP A 114 -7.54 4.79 -1.19
CA ASP A 114 -8.93 5.19 -1.00
C ASP A 114 -9.25 6.48 -1.77
N SER A 115 -9.28 7.63 -1.11
CA SER A 115 -9.53 8.93 -1.77
C SER A 115 -8.37 9.38 -2.67
N GLY A 116 -7.16 8.96 -2.36
CA GLY A 116 -5.94 9.35 -3.06
C GLY A 116 -5.44 10.75 -2.75
N LEU A 117 -6.12 11.52 -1.89
CA LEU A 117 -5.75 12.91 -1.59
C LEU A 117 -4.38 13.03 -0.92
N THR A 118 -4.13 12.22 0.09
CA THR A 118 -2.82 12.18 0.79
C THR A 118 -1.70 11.77 -0.16
N LEU A 119 -1.96 10.78 -1.00
CA LEU A 119 -0.99 10.27 -1.95
C LEU A 119 -0.65 11.28 -3.06
N ALA A 120 -1.67 11.99 -3.58
CA ALA A 120 -1.45 13.06 -4.54
C ALA A 120 -0.58 14.18 -3.96
N TRP A 121 -0.86 14.58 -2.72
CA TRP A 121 -0.03 15.55 -2.02
C TRP A 121 1.40 15.04 -1.84
N LEU A 122 1.56 13.80 -1.42
CA LEU A 122 2.87 13.18 -1.21
C LEU A 122 3.67 13.13 -2.50
N GLN A 123 3.08 12.72 -3.60
CA GLN A 123 3.73 12.69 -4.91
C GLN A 123 4.24 14.09 -5.31
N GLN A 124 3.41 15.12 -5.19
CA GLN A 124 3.80 16.50 -5.49
C GLN A 124 4.90 16.99 -4.56
N ASN A 125 4.83 16.66 -3.28
CA ASN A 125 5.88 17.00 -2.32
C ASN A 125 7.23 16.40 -2.71
N LEU A 126 7.27 15.13 -3.08
CA LEU A 126 8.52 14.46 -3.49
C LEU A 126 9.05 15.01 -4.83
N ILE A 127 8.18 15.32 -5.77
CA ILE A 127 8.56 15.99 -7.04
C ILE A 127 9.20 17.35 -6.73
N SER A 128 8.63 18.13 -5.83
CA SER A 128 9.14 19.45 -5.45
C SER A 128 10.53 19.42 -4.82
N ARG A 129 10.95 18.27 -4.31
CA ARG A 129 12.29 18.05 -3.75
C ARG A 129 13.35 17.71 -4.80
N GLY A 130 13.02 17.76 -6.09
CA GLY A 130 13.97 17.57 -7.18
C GLY A 130 14.15 16.12 -7.64
N ALA A 131 13.24 15.22 -7.30
CA ALA A 131 13.25 13.87 -7.84
C ALA A 131 13.17 13.87 -9.37
N ALA A 132 13.91 12.98 -10.03
CA ALA A 132 13.85 12.86 -11.49
C ALA A 132 12.52 12.28 -11.97
N SER A 133 11.95 11.37 -11.18
CA SER A 133 10.61 10.82 -11.39
C SER A 133 10.00 10.38 -10.05
N VAL A 134 8.68 10.44 -9.96
CA VAL A 134 7.93 9.91 -8.81
C VAL A 134 6.73 9.15 -9.34
N GLU A 135 6.79 7.84 -9.27
CA GLU A 135 5.73 6.92 -9.66
C GLU A 135 5.14 6.23 -8.43
N ILE A 136 4.01 5.56 -8.59
CA ILE A 136 3.27 4.94 -7.49
C ILE A 136 2.98 3.48 -7.81
N CYS A 137 3.21 2.63 -6.80
CA CYS A 137 2.78 1.24 -6.77
C CYS A 137 1.87 1.02 -5.55
N THR A 138 0.72 0.43 -5.76
CA THR A 138 -0.20 0.03 -4.68
C THR A 138 -0.66 -1.40 -4.84
N LEU A 139 -0.88 -2.09 -3.73
CA LEU A 139 -1.47 -3.42 -3.78
C LEU A 139 -2.96 -3.34 -4.13
N LEU A 140 -3.69 -2.45 -3.48
CA LEU A 140 -5.14 -2.29 -3.63
C LEU A 140 -5.52 -0.86 -4.02
N ARG A 141 -6.56 -0.73 -4.83
CA ARG A 141 -7.18 0.56 -5.14
C ARG A 141 -8.69 0.42 -5.12
N LYS A 142 -9.37 1.44 -4.59
CA LYS A 142 -10.84 1.57 -4.62
C LYS A 142 -11.25 2.63 -5.63
N PRO A 143 -11.37 2.32 -6.92
CA PRO A 143 -11.56 3.32 -7.97
C PRO A 143 -12.83 4.15 -7.79
N LYS A 144 -13.89 3.60 -7.18
CA LYS A 144 -15.15 4.31 -6.91
C LYS A 144 -15.03 5.37 -5.81
N VAL A 145 -13.97 5.34 -5.01
CA VAL A 145 -13.73 6.24 -3.88
C VAL A 145 -12.66 7.29 -4.20
N VAL A 146 -11.81 7.05 -5.18
CA VAL A 146 -10.74 7.97 -5.58
C VAL A 146 -11.32 9.31 -6.00
N LYS A 147 -10.85 10.39 -5.38
CA LYS A 147 -11.25 11.78 -5.63
C LYS A 147 -10.13 12.64 -6.19
N ALA A 148 -8.87 12.23 -5.95
CA ALA A 148 -7.71 12.95 -6.39
C ALA A 148 -7.36 12.61 -7.84
N ASP A 149 -6.84 13.58 -8.57
CA ASP A 149 -6.19 13.35 -9.85
C ASP A 149 -4.78 12.84 -9.58
N VAL A 150 -4.66 11.53 -9.44
CA VAL A 150 -3.39 10.85 -9.21
C VAL A 150 -3.27 9.65 -10.13
N GLU A 151 -2.21 9.66 -10.94
CA GLU A 151 -1.88 8.52 -11.78
C GLU A 151 -1.10 7.48 -10.98
N VAL A 152 -1.59 6.24 -10.99
CA VAL A 152 -0.96 5.11 -10.32
C VAL A 152 -0.47 4.13 -11.35
N LYS A 153 0.84 4.02 -11.49
CA LYS A 153 1.45 3.22 -12.56
C LYS A 153 1.30 1.72 -12.34
N TYR A 154 1.40 1.27 -11.10
CA TYR A 154 1.31 -0.15 -10.75
C TYR A 154 0.21 -0.37 -9.74
N VAL A 155 -0.81 -1.14 -10.12
CA VAL A 155 -1.94 -1.51 -9.27
C VAL A 155 -2.05 -3.03 -9.22
N GLY A 156 -2.07 -3.59 -8.01
CA GLY A 156 -2.29 -5.01 -7.82
C GLY A 156 -3.72 -5.39 -8.19
N TRP A 157 -4.69 -4.88 -7.43
CA TRP A 157 -6.11 -5.11 -7.68
C TRP A 157 -6.95 -3.87 -7.44
N ASP A 158 -7.95 -3.67 -8.29
CA ASP A 158 -9.08 -2.81 -8.01
C ASP A 158 -10.11 -3.59 -7.20
N ILE A 159 -10.61 -3.00 -6.12
CA ILE A 159 -11.61 -3.59 -5.24
C ILE A 159 -12.84 -2.70 -5.07
N GLU A 160 -13.93 -3.29 -4.63
CA GLU A 160 -15.13 -2.56 -4.25
C GLU A 160 -14.88 -1.72 -2.99
N PRO A 161 -15.71 -0.69 -2.71
CA PRO A 161 -15.54 0.19 -1.55
C PRO A 161 -15.90 -0.52 -0.23
N GLU A 162 -15.21 -1.61 0.08
CA GLU A 162 -15.33 -2.36 1.32
C GLU A 162 -14.19 -2.04 2.27
N PHE A 163 -14.46 -2.16 3.56
CA PHE A 163 -13.43 -2.07 4.58
C PHE A 163 -12.66 -3.38 4.66
N VAL A 164 -11.35 -3.32 4.49
CA VAL A 164 -10.47 -4.49 4.45
C VAL A 164 -9.34 -4.40 5.45
N VAL A 165 -8.88 -5.53 5.94
CA VAL A 165 -7.77 -5.66 6.89
C VAL A 165 -6.80 -6.74 6.44
N GLY A 166 -5.66 -6.78 7.07
CA GLY A 166 -4.61 -7.77 6.83
C GLY A 166 -3.55 -7.29 5.85
N TYR A 167 -2.46 -7.97 5.82
CA TYR A 167 -1.30 -7.64 4.99
C TYR A 167 -0.85 -6.17 5.14
N GLY A 168 -0.78 -5.71 6.38
CA GLY A 168 -0.45 -4.33 6.74
C GLY A 168 -1.65 -3.42 7.03
N LEU A 169 -2.82 -3.72 6.49
CA LEU A 169 -4.06 -2.99 6.74
C LEU A 169 -4.63 -3.32 8.13
N ASP A 170 -5.19 -2.32 8.81
CA ASP A 170 -5.66 -2.46 10.18
C ASP A 170 -7.12 -2.08 10.41
N PHE A 171 -7.62 -2.55 11.55
CA PHE A 171 -8.73 -1.95 12.28
C PHE A 171 -8.30 -1.78 13.73
N ALA A 172 -8.30 -0.53 14.23
CA ALA A 172 -7.86 -0.18 15.57
C ALA A 172 -6.45 -0.74 15.93
N GLU A 173 -5.50 -0.63 14.99
CA GLU A 173 -4.12 -1.13 15.06
C GLU A 173 -4.01 -2.67 15.09
N LYS A 174 -5.10 -3.41 14.90
CA LYS A 174 -5.13 -4.87 14.85
C LYS A 174 -5.20 -5.37 13.41
N TYR A 175 -4.91 -6.65 13.22
CA TYR A 175 -5.00 -7.40 11.96
C TYR A 175 -3.91 -7.12 10.92
N ARG A 176 -3.02 -6.17 11.12
CA ARG A 176 -1.90 -5.90 10.18
C ARG A 176 -1.03 -7.13 9.91
N ASN A 177 -0.92 -8.02 10.90
CA ASN A 177 -0.08 -9.21 10.86
C ASN A 177 -0.69 -10.41 10.11
N LEU A 178 -1.94 -10.33 9.65
CA LEU A 178 -2.53 -11.37 8.82
C LEU A 178 -1.79 -11.44 7.47
N ASP A 179 -1.58 -12.63 6.97
CA ASP A 179 -0.91 -12.88 5.70
C ASP A 179 -1.84 -12.82 4.46
N CYS A 180 -3.09 -12.46 4.69
CA CYS A 180 -4.15 -12.32 3.69
C CYS A 180 -4.82 -10.95 3.78
N VAL A 181 -5.63 -10.61 2.79
CA VAL A 181 -6.54 -9.46 2.82
C VAL A 181 -7.96 -9.98 3.01
N ALA A 182 -8.66 -9.46 4.01
CA ALA A 182 -9.96 -9.96 4.43
C ALA A 182 -10.92 -8.84 4.84
N THR A 183 -12.21 -9.16 4.90
CA THR A 183 -13.24 -8.34 5.51
C THR A 183 -13.59 -8.86 6.90
N LEU A 184 -14.06 -7.96 7.77
CA LEU A 184 -14.48 -8.28 9.14
C LEU A 184 -15.98 -8.48 9.23
N HIS A 185 -16.40 -9.30 10.20
CA HIS A 185 -17.82 -9.36 10.60
C HIS A 185 -18.26 -8.04 11.25
N PRO A 186 -19.53 -7.62 11.06
CA PRO A 186 -20.04 -6.39 11.63
C PRO A 186 -19.89 -6.26 13.15
N HIS A 187 -19.91 -7.36 13.90
CA HIS A 187 -19.78 -7.33 15.35
C HIS A 187 -18.42 -6.81 15.84
N VAL A 188 -17.41 -6.78 14.96
CA VAL A 188 -16.05 -6.32 15.31
C VAL A 188 -15.99 -4.80 15.42
N TYR A 189 -16.79 -4.09 14.61
CA TYR A 189 -16.77 -2.63 14.54
C TYR A 189 -18.13 -1.95 14.83
N SER A 190 -19.09 -2.71 15.34
CA SER A 190 -20.42 -2.21 15.78
C SER A 190 -20.44 -1.83 17.24
#